data_b71afd8eafd0b226671eb5437fc53c72
#
_entry.id   b71afd8eafd0b226671eb5437fc53c72
#
_cell.length_a   1.000
_cell.length_b   1.000
_cell.length_c   1.000
_cell.angle_alpha   90.00
_cell.angle_beta   90.00
_cell.angle_gamma   90.00
#
_symmetry.space_group_name_H-M   'P 1'
#
loop_
_entity.id
_entity.type
_entity.pdbx_description
1 polymer ?
#
loop_
_entity_poly.entity_id
_entity_poly.type
_entity_poly.pdbx_seq_one_letter_code
_entity_poly.pdbx_strand_id
1 'polypeptide(L)'
;MARKHFGLAGLGAAAVVAAWVVAMGGADAAKTPNVSGTKHNLSVSGTGTVRAVTEAQVCVFCHTPHSAAPGVTPLWNRQLSNQQYTPYTSTTLDANDIQATLDQPGGSSKLCLSCHDGTLALGNVNVLNGVQNATIQMQGTSTLQPGTMPEGSGAQTGFTRRLGVDLRNDHPISVTFTSALAARDGELRPVDAQQRWPAGTGETIGIRGPGFKPQLPLEPTGAGALGQLQCGTCHDPHLLETDPA
;
A
#
# COMPACT_ATOMS: atom_id res chain seq x y z
N MET A 1 28.88 -42.53 -62.84
CA MET A 1 28.17 -42.84 -61.58
C MET A 1 28.58 -41.83 -60.54
N ALA A 2 27.69 -40.85 -60.25
CA ALA A 2 27.93 -39.76 -59.28
C ALA A 2 27.00 -39.96 -58.07
N ARG A 3 27.59 -40.22 -56.92
CA ARG A 3 26.85 -40.27 -55.65
C ARG A 3 26.69 -38.88 -55.09
N LYS A 4 25.43 -38.49 -54.87
CA LYS A 4 25.06 -37.25 -54.17
C LYS A 4 25.12 -37.50 -52.66
N HIS A 5 25.91 -36.73 -51.93
CA HIS A 5 25.86 -36.64 -50.51
C HIS A 5 24.86 -35.52 -50.13
N PHE A 6 23.75 -35.89 -49.52
CA PHE A 6 22.88 -34.92 -48.84
C PHE A 6 23.35 -34.79 -47.38
N GLY A 7 23.75 -33.61 -47.02
CA GLY A 7 24.26 -33.30 -45.69
C GLY A 7 23.16 -33.15 -44.64
N LEU A 8 23.38 -33.72 -43.47
CA LEU A 8 22.65 -33.50 -42.23
C LEU A 8 23.04 -32.12 -41.67
N ALA A 9 22.34 -31.09 -42.03
CA ALA A 9 22.56 -29.73 -41.46
C ALA A 9 21.27 -29.02 -41.03
N GLY A 10 20.20 -29.75 -40.73
CA GLY A 10 18.89 -29.15 -40.48
C GLY A 10 18.32 -29.30 -39.06
N LEU A 11 18.92 -30.08 -38.18
CA LEU A 11 18.31 -30.41 -36.88
C LEU A 11 18.90 -29.66 -35.66
N GLY A 12 19.97 -28.90 -35.86
CA GLY A 12 20.62 -28.16 -34.74
C GLY A 12 20.01 -26.81 -34.38
N ALA A 13 19.35 -26.13 -35.33
CA ALA A 13 18.88 -24.78 -35.13
C ALA A 13 17.54 -24.70 -34.37
N ALA A 14 16.67 -25.70 -34.47
CA ALA A 14 15.36 -25.71 -33.82
C ALA A 14 15.46 -26.00 -32.31
N ALA A 15 16.45 -26.73 -31.86
CA ALA A 15 16.65 -27.07 -30.45
C ALA A 15 17.20 -25.89 -29.62
N VAL A 16 17.97 -25.01 -30.25
CA VAL A 16 18.56 -23.83 -29.55
C VAL A 16 17.52 -22.73 -29.34
N VAL A 17 16.56 -22.55 -30.25
CA VAL A 17 15.49 -21.54 -30.09
C VAL A 17 14.48 -21.96 -29.02
N ALA A 18 14.16 -23.24 -28.87
CA ALA A 18 13.26 -23.72 -27.81
C ALA A 18 13.89 -23.60 -26.42
N ALA A 19 15.21 -23.70 -26.27
CA ALA A 19 15.88 -23.52 -24.97
C ALA A 19 15.92 -22.06 -24.49
N TRP A 20 15.91 -21.09 -25.42
CA TRP A 20 15.88 -19.66 -25.07
C TRP A 20 14.52 -19.14 -24.63
N VAL A 21 13.43 -19.77 -25.05
CA VAL A 21 12.06 -19.37 -24.65
C VAL A 21 11.72 -19.85 -23.24
N VAL A 22 12.36 -20.92 -22.76
CA VAL A 22 12.12 -21.44 -21.40
C VAL A 22 12.95 -20.68 -20.33
N ALA A 23 14.00 -19.96 -20.73
CA ALA A 23 14.85 -19.22 -19.78
C ALA A 23 14.38 -17.78 -19.48
N MET A 24 13.31 -17.29 -20.12
CA MET A 24 12.74 -15.96 -19.85
C MET A 24 11.50 -15.97 -18.95
N GLY A 25 11.17 -17.09 -18.37
CA GLY A 25 10.07 -17.25 -17.42
C GLY A 25 10.54 -17.16 -15.97
N GLY A 26 11.28 -16.13 -15.59
CA GLY A 26 11.30 -15.66 -14.22
C GLY A 26 9.92 -15.08 -13.97
N ALA A 27 8.97 -15.89 -13.56
CA ALA A 27 7.73 -15.41 -13.01
C ALA A 27 8.10 -14.69 -11.72
N ASP A 28 8.19 -13.33 -11.76
CA ASP A 28 7.86 -12.56 -10.60
C ASP A 28 6.49 -13.09 -10.18
N ALA A 29 6.43 -13.76 -9.04
CA ALA A 29 5.17 -14.18 -8.46
C ALA A 29 4.35 -12.91 -8.28
N ALA A 30 3.49 -12.61 -9.24
CA ALA A 30 2.63 -11.45 -9.21
C ALA A 30 1.79 -11.61 -7.94
N LYS A 31 2.00 -10.74 -6.94
CA LYS A 31 1.18 -10.71 -5.74
C LYS A 31 -0.27 -10.65 -6.21
N THR A 32 -1.02 -11.72 -5.98
CA THR A 32 -2.41 -11.78 -6.43
C THR A 32 -3.25 -10.94 -5.48
N PRO A 33 -3.90 -9.87 -5.94
CA PRO A 33 -4.79 -9.09 -5.11
C PRO A 33 -5.89 -10.00 -4.54
N ASN A 34 -5.98 -10.09 -3.24
CA ASN A 34 -6.97 -10.92 -2.55
C ASN A 34 -7.36 -10.30 -1.22
N VAL A 35 -8.02 -9.16 -1.27
CA VAL A 35 -8.49 -8.47 -0.05
C VAL A 35 -9.34 -9.38 0.85
N SER A 36 -10.08 -10.34 0.26
CA SER A 36 -10.93 -11.26 1.03
C SER A 36 -10.14 -12.14 2.00
N GLY A 37 -8.88 -12.43 1.70
CA GLY A 37 -7.97 -13.18 2.56
C GLY A 37 -7.19 -12.32 3.56
N THR A 38 -7.23 -11.00 3.45
CA THR A 38 -6.46 -10.09 4.31
C THR A 38 -7.21 -9.73 5.59
N LYS A 39 -6.50 -9.08 6.52
CA LYS A 39 -7.12 -8.47 7.71
C LYS A 39 -7.97 -7.25 7.40
N HIS A 40 -7.87 -6.70 6.19
CA HIS A 40 -8.72 -5.61 5.70
C HIS A 40 -10.07 -6.11 5.14
N ASN A 41 -10.30 -7.42 5.07
CA ASN A 41 -11.65 -7.94 4.95
C ASN A 41 -12.39 -7.73 6.27
N LEU A 42 -13.09 -6.61 6.38
CA LEU A 42 -13.88 -6.25 7.55
C LEU A 42 -15.32 -6.79 7.50
N SER A 43 -15.68 -7.54 6.47
CA SER A 43 -17.00 -8.17 6.39
C SER A 43 -17.15 -9.33 7.39
N VAL A 44 -18.36 -9.88 7.49
CA VAL A 44 -18.63 -11.04 8.35
C VAL A 44 -17.74 -12.25 8.03
N SER A 45 -17.25 -12.36 6.78
CA SER A 45 -16.33 -13.41 6.33
C SER A 45 -14.85 -13.15 6.66
N GLY A 46 -14.53 -11.97 7.22
CA GLY A 46 -13.16 -11.60 7.51
C GLY A 46 -12.50 -12.48 8.57
N THR A 47 -11.22 -12.77 8.38
CA THR A 47 -10.42 -13.61 9.30
C THR A 47 -9.88 -12.84 10.50
N GLY A 48 -9.99 -11.49 10.49
CA GLY A 48 -9.57 -10.62 11.59
C GLY A 48 -10.52 -10.69 12.79
N THR A 49 -10.03 -10.30 13.96
CA THR A 49 -10.87 -10.12 15.16
C THR A 49 -11.83 -8.94 15.01
N VAL A 50 -11.38 -7.87 14.34
CA VAL A 50 -12.21 -6.72 13.99
C VAL A 50 -12.93 -7.02 12.69
N ARG A 51 -14.24 -7.14 12.75
CA ARG A 51 -15.08 -7.41 11.58
C ARG A 51 -16.54 -7.05 11.86
N ALA A 52 -17.32 -6.98 10.79
CA ALA A 52 -18.76 -6.79 10.90
C ALA A 52 -19.46 -8.00 11.52
N VAL A 53 -20.59 -7.75 12.17
CA VAL A 53 -21.46 -8.80 12.73
C VAL A 53 -22.26 -9.50 11.62
N THR A 54 -22.76 -8.72 10.65
CA THR A 54 -23.65 -9.23 9.62
C THR A 54 -23.33 -8.78 8.19
N GLU A 55 -22.58 -7.67 8.01
CA GLU A 55 -22.30 -7.13 6.67
C GLU A 55 -21.38 -8.08 5.89
N ALA A 56 -21.80 -8.48 4.69
CA ALA A 56 -21.08 -9.42 3.84
C ALA A 56 -20.25 -8.76 2.74
N GLN A 57 -20.50 -7.50 2.40
CA GLN A 57 -19.77 -6.79 1.35
C GLN A 57 -18.37 -6.42 1.82
N VAL A 58 -17.36 -6.97 1.15
CA VAL A 58 -15.94 -6.77 1.52
C VAL A 58 -15.47 -5.35 1.25
N CYS A 59 -15.85 -4.77 0.11
CA CYS A 59 -15.32 -3.50 -0.38
C CYS A 59 -15.97 -2.27 0.26
N VAL A 60 -17.17 -2.41 0.83
CA VAL A 60 -18.02 -1.28 1.27
C VAL A 60 -17.42 -0.48 2.42
N PHE A 61 -16.54 -1.08 3.21
CA PHE A 61 -15.86 -0.39 4.32
C PHE A 61 -14.89 0.68 3.85
N CYS A 62 -14.41 0.56 2.61
CA CYS A 62 -13.40 1.45 2.01
C CYS A 62 -13.92 2.18 0.79
N HIS A 63 -14.75 1.54 -0.05
CA HIS A 63 -15.14 2.07 -1.36
C HIS A 63 -16.65 2.10 -1.56
N THR A 64 -17.11 3.11 -2.31
CA THR A 64 -18.48 3.20 -2.79
C THR A 64 -18.52 3.77 -4.22
N PRO A 65 -19.35 3.24 -5.13
CA PRO A 65 -19.44 3.79 -6.48
C PRO A 65 -20.15 5.16 -6.53
N HIS A 66 -20.91 5.50 -5.49
CA HIS A 66 -21.69 6.75 -5.41
C HIS A 66 -21.52 7.41 -4.06
N SER A 67 -21.58 8.75 -4.02
CA SER A 67 -21.47 9.57 -2.81
C SER A 67 -20.22 9.30 -1.99
N ALA A 68 -19.13 9.01 -2.67
CA ALA A 68 -17.80 8.89 -2.05
C ALA A 68 -17.37 10.22 -1.41
N ALA A 69 -16.39 10.18 -0.52
CA ALA A 69 -15.81 11.38 0.06
C ALA A 69 -15.30 12.32 -1.06
N PRO A 70 -15.69 13.60 -1.07
CA PRO A 70 -15.29 14.53 -2.11
C PRO A 70 -13.78 14.70 -2.21
N GLY A 71 -13.25 14.70 -3.43
CA GLY A 71 -11.83 14.94 -3.67
C GLY A 71 -10.90 13.82 -3.20
N VAL A 72 -11.45 12.66 -2.82
CA VAL A 72 -10.67 11.51 -2.35
C VAL A 72 -10.75 10.37 -3.35
N THR A 73 -9.61 9.94 -3.83
CA THR A 73 -9.48 8.74 -4.66
C THR A 73 -8.94 7.59 -3.79
N PRO A 74 -9.31 6.35 -4.03
CA PRO A 74 -10.27 5.86 -5.03
C PRO A 74 -11.70 5.66 -4.45
N LEU A 75 -12.60 6.61 -4.65
CA LEU A 75 -14.02 6.50 -4.25
C LEU A 75 -14.22 6.12 -2.76
N TRP A 76 -13.55 6.85 -1.87
CA TRP A 76 -13.49 6.52 -0.44
C TRP A 76 -14.86 6.62 0.24
N ASN A 77 -15.28 5.55 0.90
CA ASN A 77 -16.60 5.43 1.54
C ASN A 77 -16.62 5.84 3.02
N ARG A 78 -15.65 6.62 3.46
CA ARG A 78 -15.56 7.05 4.86
C ARG A 78 -15.27 8.53 4.96
N GLN A 79 -15.62 9.10 6.11
CA GLN A 79 -15.09 10.41 6.47
C GLN A 79 -13.60 10.32 6.79
N LEU A 80 -12.86 11.36 6.49
CA LEU A 80 -11.48 11.51 6.91
C LEU A 80 -11.42 12.09 8.30
N SER A 81 -10.43 11.69 9.08
CA SER A 81 -10.16 12.28 10.37
C SER A 81 -9.75 13.75 10.23
N ASN A 82 -10.32 14.60 11.07
CA ASN A 82 -9.96 16.02 11.18
C ASN A 82 -8.92 16.28 12.27
N GLN A 83 -8.29 15.24 12.79
CA GLN A 83 -7.28 15.37 13.84
C GLN A 83 -6.03 16.06 13.33
N GLN A 84 -5.38 16.79 14.23
CA GLN A 84 -4.01 17.25 14.05
C GLN A 84 -3.07 16.16 14.58
N TYR A 85 -2.19 15.69 13.72
CA TYR A 85 -1.23 14.66 14.06
C TYR A 85 0.09 15.29 14.51
N THR A 86 0.78 14.62 15.43
CA THR A 86 2.18 14.92 15.74
C THR A 86 3.05 14.02 14.87
N PRO A 87 3.71 14.55 13.82
CA PRO A 87 4.52 13.74 12.92
C PRO A 87 5.74 13.10 13.62
N TYR A 88 6.31 12.10 12.95
CA TYR A 88 7.55 11.47 13.39
C TYR A 88 8.67 12.48 13.63
N THR A 89 9.42 12.29 14.70
CA THR A 89 10.65 13.04 14.99
C THR A 89 11.71 12.11 15.58
N SER A 90 12.97 12.26 15.16
CA SER A 90 14.09 11.52 15.73
C SER A 90 15.37 12.34 15.70
N THR A 91 16.16 12.25 16.75
CA THR A 91 17.49 12.85 16.81
C THR A 91 18.54 12.05 16.03
N THR A 92 18.21 10.84 15.64
CA THR A 92 19.08 9.93 14.87
C THR A 92 18.64 9.80 13.40
N LEU A 93 17.73 10.65 12.94
CA LEU A 93 17.33 10.68 11.54
C LEU A 93 18.44 11.38 10.73
N ASP A 94 19.14 10.61 9.90
CA ASP A 94 20.28 11.14 9.12
C ASP A 94 19.84 12.16 8.06
N ALA A 95 18.65 11.93 7.49
CA ALA A 95 18.02 12.91 6.61
C ALA A 95 17.35 14.04 7.41
N ASN A 96 18.11 14.79 8.19
CA ASN A 96 17.63 15.82 9.12
C ASN A 96 16.75 16.89 8.48
N ASP A 97 16.92 17.17 7.22
CA ASP A 97 16.10 18.12 6.47
C ASP A 97 14.69 17.60 6.18
N ILE A 98 14.44 16.29 6.30
CA ILE A 98 13.08 15.74 6.23
C ILE A 98 12.25 16.23 7.42
N GLN A 99 12.80 16.34 8.60
CA GLN A 99 12.06 16.76 9.81
C GLN A 99 11.44 18.15 9.67
N ALA A 100 12.11 19.05 8.97
CA ALA A 100 11.59 20.38 8.70
C ALA A 100 10.42 20.39 7.68
N THR A 101 10.22 19.29 6.96
CA THR A 101 9.25 19.17 5.87
C THR A 101 8.18 18.13 6.12
N LEU A 102 8.21 17.45 7.28
CA LEU A 102 7.14 16.52 7.65
C LEU A 102 5.87 17.29 7.96
N ASP A 103 4.93 17.15 7.07
CA ASP A 103 3.63 17.80 7.14
C ASP A 103 2.57 16.86 7.74
N GLN A 104 1.35 17.35 7.85
CA GLN A 104 0.22 16.54 8.24
C GLN A 104 0.02 15.38 7.25
N PRO A 105 -0.39 14.19 7.71
CA PRO A 105 -0.63 13.05 6.83
C PRO A 105 -1.55 13.41 5.66
N GLY A 106 -1.09 13.10 4.44
CA GLY A 106 -1.81 13.28 3.18
C GLY A 106 -2.08 11.95 2.48
N GLY A 107 -2.52 12.00 1.23
CA GLY A 107 -2.66 10.86 0.34
C GLY A 107 -3.29 9.62 1.00
N SER A 108 -2.75 8.43 0.69
CA SER A 108 -3.24 7.16 1.27
C SER A 108 -3.03 7.08 2.77
N SER A 109 -2.04 7.79 3.35
CA SER A 109 -1.85 7.80 4.80
C SER A 109 -3.07 8.36 5.52
N LYS A 110 -3.69 9.41 4.99
CA LYS A 110 -4.93 9.97 5.57
C LYS A 110 -6.10 9.01 5.47
N LEU A 111 -6.16 8.20 4.41
CA LEU A 111 -7.17 7.13 4.26
C LEU A 111 -6.96 6.04 5.31
N CYS A 112 -5.74 5.57 5.48
CA CYS A 112 -5.40 4.56 6.47
C CYS A 112 -5.70 5.04 7.90
N LEU A 113 -5.31 6.26 8.22
CA LEU A 113 -5.54 6.87 9.52
C LEU A 113 -7.03 7.08 9.82
N SER A 114 -7.92 7.16 8.82
CA SER A 114 -9.37 7.19 9.08
C SER A 114 -9.91 5.96 9.82
N CYS A 115 -9.11 4.90 9.92
CA CYS A 115 -9.38 3.74 10.76
C CYS A 115 -8.31 3.58 11.84
N HIS A 116 -7.03 3.76 11.49
CA HIS A 116 -5.90 3.43 12.33
C HIS A 116 -5.53 4.48 13.37
N ASP A 117 -6.05 5.71 13.28
CA ASP A 117 -5.87 6.72 14.36
C ASP A 117 -6.78 6.47 15.58
N GLY A 118 -7.79 5.60 15.43
CA GLY A 118 -8.70 5.25 16.51
C GLY A 118 -9.70 6.36 16.89
N THR A 119 -9.86 7.39 16.07
CA THR A 119 -10.78 8.52 16.36
C THR A 119 -12.15 8.36 15.72
N LEU A 120 -12.25 7.58 14.64
CA LEU A 120 -13.49 7.34 13.91
C LEU A 120 -13.97 5.89 14.10
N ALA A 121 -15.28 5.71 14.19
CA ALA A 121 -15.88 4.39 14.27
C ALA A 121 -15.69 3.61 12.96
N LEU A 122 -15.20 2.38 13.05
CA LEU A 122 -14.87 1.52 11.92
C LEU A 122 -16.07 1.15 11.03
N GLY A 123 -17.24 1.06 11.65
CA GLY A 123 -18.49 0.74 10.95
C GLY A 123 -19.16 1.93 10.28
N ASN A 124 -18.70 3.17 10.50
CA ASN A 124 -19.32 4.32 9.87
C ASN A 124 -18.87 4.47 8.43
N VAL A 125 -19.81 4.40 7.51
CA VAL A 125 -19.59 4.55 6.07
C VAL A 125 -20.51 5.64 5.50
N ASN A 126 -20.05 6.29 4.44
CA ASN A 126 -20.82 7.35 3.79
C ASN A 126 -22.09 6.79 3.14
N VAL A 127 -22.00 5.60 2.56
CA VAL A 127 -23.12 4.91 1.91
C VAL A 127 -23.10 3.42 2.15
N LEU A 128 -24.24 2.84 2.49
CA LEU A 128 -24.47 1.40 2.51
C LEU A 128 -25.84 1.10 1.90
N ASN A 129 -25.88 0.33 0.82
CA ASN A 129 -27.11 -0.06 0.14
C ASN A 129 -28.06 1.12 -0.18
N GLY A 130 -27.48 2.26 -0.58
CA GLY A 130 -28.21 3.50 -0.88
C GLY A 130 -28.54 4.37 0.35
N VAL A 131 -28.28 3.89 1.56
CA VAL A 131 -28.49 4.66 2.80
C VAL A 131 -27.23 5.47 3.09
N GLN A 132 -27.38 6.79 3.21
CA GLN A 132 -26.26 7.69 3.53
C GLN A 132 -25.98 7.69 5.04
N ASN A 133 -24.71 7.93 5.40
CA ASN A 133 -24.23 7.96 6.79
C ASN A 133 -24.64 6.72 7.60
N ALA A 134 -24.47 5.56 6.96
CA ALA A 134 -24.85 4.29 7.57
C ALA A 134 -23.81 3.84 8.60
N THR A 135 -24.28 3.07 9.57
CA THR A 135 -23.42 2.43 10.57
C THR A 135 -23.54 0.92 10.48
N ILE A 136 -22.45 0.26 10.18
CA ILE A 136 -22.33 -1.19 10.21
C ILE A 136 -21.95 -1.63 11.63
N GLN A 137 -22.67 -2.58 12.19
CA GLN A 137 -22.29 -3.14 13.49
C GLN A 137 -20.99 -3.94 13.39
N MET A 138 -20.01 -3.52 14.20
CA MET A 138 -18.69 -4.14 14.27
C MET A 138 -18.50 -4.89 15.58
N GLN A 139 -17.68 -5.94 15.53
CA GLN A 139 -17.17 -6.65 16.72
C GLN A 139 -15.65 -6.56 16.77
N GLY A 140 -15.06 -6.85 17.93
CA GLY A 140 -13.62 -6.80 18.15
C GLY A 140 -13.03 -5.39 18.15
N THR A 141 -13.86 -4.37 18.30
CA THR A 141 -13.48 -2.96 18.40
C THR A 141 -12.94 -2.62 19.79
N SER A 142 -12.41 -1.41 19.95
CA SER A 142 -11.91 -0.89 21.22
C SER A 142 -12.94 -1.02 22.35
N THR A 143 -12.46 -1.42 23.53
CA THR A 143 -13.28 -1.43 24.76
C THR A 143 -13.33 -0.08 25.45
N LEU A 144 -12.35 0.78 25.19
CA LEU A 144 -12.27 2.14 25.74
C LEU A 144 -13.07 3.14 24.91
N GLN A 145 -13.07 2.93 23.59
CA GLN A 145 -13.83 3.73 22.62
C GLN A 145 -14.59 2.80 21.67
N PRO A 146 -15.77 2.32 22.09
CA PRO A 146 -16.52 1.33 21.31
C PRO A 146 -16.74 1.76 19.86
N GLY A 147 -16.55 0.82 18.94
CA GLY A 147 -16.65 1.04 17.50
C GLY A 147 -15.35 1.45 16.82
N THR A 148 -14.36 1.96 17.54
CA THR A 148 -13.08 2.37 16.95
C THR A 148 -12.05 1.24 16.89
N MET A 149 -10.89 1.50 16.28
CA MET A 149 -9.77 0.55 16.22
C MET A 149 -9.33 0.18 17.64
N PRO A 150 -9.24 -1.13 17.97
CA PRO A 150 -8.81 -1.56 19.29
C PRO A 150 -7.33 -1.25 19.52
N GLU A 151 -7.02 -0.93 20.76
CA GLU A 151 -5.66 -0.77 21.25
C GLU A 151 -4.87 -2.07 21.09
N GLY A 152 -3.57 -1.97 20.88
CA GLY A 152 -2.67 -3.09 20.99
C GLY A 152 -2.52 -3.54 22.47
N SER A 153 -2.40 -4.84 22.71
CA SER A 153 -2.18 -5.36 24.05
C SER A 153 -0.88 -6.17 24.12
N GLY A 154 0.02 -5.75 25.01
CA GLY A 154 1.21 -6.49 25.44
C GLY A 154 2.43 -6.33 24.53
N ALA A 155 3.59 -6.76 25.07
CA ALA A 155 4.90 -6.66 24.42
C ALA A 155 5.07 -7.48 23.13
N GLN A 156 4.11 -8.35 22.84
CA GLN A 156 4.05 -9.16 21.62
C GLN A 156 3.36 -8.44 20.44
N THR A 157 2.77 -7.29 20.68
CA THR A 157 2.05 -6.52 19.68
C THR A 157 2.91 -5.38 19.15
N GLY A 158 4.13 -5.70 18.71
CA GLY A 158 4.99 -4.74 17.98
C GLY A 158 4.32 -4.09 16.76
N PHE A 159 3.05 -4.48 16.50
CA PHE A 159 2.16 -3.95 15.49
C PHE A 159 0.89 -3.47 16.18
N THR A 160 0.89 -2.25 16.67
CA THR A 160 -0.33 -1.63 17.16
C THR A 160 -1.21 -1.29 15.97
N ARG A 161 -2.38 -1.89 15.89
CA ARG A 161 -3.38 -1.56 14.87
C ARG A 161 -3.89 -0.13 15.00
N ARG A 162 -3.92 0.38 16.24
CA ARG A 162 -4.26 1.77 16.55
C ARG A 162 -2.96 2.55 16.70
N LEU A 163 -2.64 3.39 15.72
CA LEU A 163 -1.49 4.27 15.71
C LEU A 163 -1.72 5.52 16.58
N GLY A 164 -2.98 5.98 16.68
CA GLY A 164 -3.32 7.21 17.39
C GLY A 164 -3.03 8.45 16.54
N VAL A 165 -2.94 9.59 17.22
CA VAL A 165 -2.62 10.89 16.60
C VAL A 165 -1.18 11.33 16.86
N ASP A 166 -0.49 10.67 17.76
CA ASP A 166 0.94 10.86 18.03
C ASP A 166 1.76 9.82 17.26
N LEU A 167 2.30 10.24 16.11
CA LEU A 167 3.04 9.38 15.18
C LEU A 167 4.55 9.45 15.40
N ARG A 168 5.02 10.01 16.53
CA ARG A 168 6.46 10.15 16.80
C ARG A 168 7.15 8.81 17.03
N ASN A 169 6.42 7.81 17.44
CA ASN A 169 6.89 6.44 17.70
C ASN A 169 6.69 5.48 16.52
N ASP A 170 6.11 5.99 15.42
CA ASP A 170 5.95 5.24 14.18
C ASP A 170 7.10 5.57 13.21
N HIS A 171 7.08 5.07 11.99
CA HIS A 171 8.02 5.49 10.96
C HIS A 171 7.51 6.76 10.24
N PRO A 172 8.38 7.56 9.61
CA PRO A 172 7.95 8.76 8.90
C PRO A 172 7.05 8.43 7.72
N ILE A 173 6.00 9.25 7.55
CA ILE A 173 5.06 9.24 6.42
C ILE A 173 4.88 10.66 5.89
N SER A 174 4.27 10.79 4.70
CA SER A 174 4.06 12.09 4.03
C SER A 174 5.36 12.84 3.73
N VAL A 175 6.43 12.08 3.54
CA VAL A 175 7.76 12.60 3.18
C VAL A 175 7.82 12.85 1.69
N THR A 176 8.21 14.05 1.29
CA THR A 176 8.59 14.32 -0.10
C THR A 176 9.91 13.63 -0.40
N PHE A 177 9.86 12.55 -1.16
CA PHE A 177 10.99 11.68 -1.45
C PHE A 177 11.56 12.03 -2.82
N THR A 178 12.85 12.40 -2.86
CA THR A 178 13.53 12.83 -4.09
C THR A 178 14.87 12.13 -4.27
N SER A 179 15.38 12.10 -5.50
CA SER A 179 16.76 11.64 -5.74
C SER A 179 17.80 12.51 -5.05
N ALA A 180 17.52 13.81 -4.86
CA ALA A 180 18.42 14.70 -4.11
C ALA A 180 18.46 14.32 -2.61
N LEU A 181 17.31 13.97 -2.03
CA LEU A 181 17.24 13.43 -0.66
C LEU A 181 18.06 12.14 -0.56
N ALA A 182 17.83 11.19 -1.46
CA ALA A 182 18.55 9.91 -1.47
C ALA A 182 20.07 10.09 -1.64
N ALA A 183 20.50 11.04 -2.47
CA ALA A 183 21.92 11.32 -2.68
C ALA A 183 22.59 11.97 -1.44
N ARG A 184 21.86 12.78 -0.68
CA ARG A 184 22.38 13.39 0.56
C ARG A 184 22.50 12.38 1.69
N ASP A 185 21.49 11.54 1.84
CA ASP A 185 21.45 10.49 2.84
C ASP A 185 22.52 9.41 2.57
N GLY A 186 22.67 9.00 1.30
CA GLY A 186 23.67 8.02 0.86
C GLY A 186 23.26 6.56 1.03
N GLU A 187 22.25 6.25 1.84
CA GLU A 187 21.74 4.90 2.09
C GLU A 187 20.39 4.68 1.40
N LEU A 188 19.63 5.75 1.18
CA LEU A 188 18.34 5.69 0.51
C LEU A 188 18.49 5.38 -0.99
N ARG A 189 17.57 4.58 -1.51
CA ARG A 189 17.54 4.28 -2.94
C ARG A 189 17.05 5.49 -3.73
N PRO A 190 17.62 5.77 -4.92
CA PRO A 190 17.19 6.90 -5.75
C PRO A 190 15.77 6.69 -6.29
N VAL A 191 15.13 7.79 -6.67
CA VAL A 191 13.84 7.81 -7.35
C VAL A 191 14.05 7.49 -8.83
N ASP A 192 13.18 6.65 -9.39
CA ASP A 192 13.07 6.40 -10.82
C ASP A 192 11.86 7.17 -11.38
N ALA A 193 12.13 8.29 -12.02
CA ALA A 193 11.11 9.12 -12.68
C ALA A 193 10.55 8.50 -13.97
N GLN A 194 11.19 7.47 -14.52
CA GLN A 194 10.76 6.76 -15.71
C GLN A 194 9.69 5.70 -15.40
N GLN A 195 9.66 5.25 -14.16
CA GLN A 195 8.70 4.25 -13.69
C GLN A 195 7.59 4.93 -12.92
N ARG A 196 6.38 4.76 -13.40
CA ARG A 196 5.18 5.35 -12.80
C ARG A 196 4.25 4.25 -12.32
N TRP A 197 3.74 4.41 -11.12
CA TRP A 197 2.83 3.45 -10.51
C TRP A 197 1.56 4.16 -9.97
N PRO A 198 0.39 3.63 -10.28
CA PRO A 198 0.06 2.79 -11.44
C PRO A 198 0.44 3.51 -12.73
N ALA A 199 0.58 2.79 -13.86
CA ALA A 199 1.17 3.32 -15.08
C ALA A 199 0.70 4.75 -15.41
N GLY A 200 1.64 5.69 -15.44
CA GLY A 200 1.38 7.10 -15.76
C GLY A 200 1.15 8.05 -14.58
N THR A 201 1.16 7.61 -13.32
CA THR A 201 0.69 8.45 -12.19
C THR A 201 1.70 8.80 -11.11
N GLY A 202 2.88 8.25 -11.09
CA GLY A 202 3.84 8.57 -10.01
C GLY A 202 5.24 8.09 -10.27
N GLU A 203 6.14 8.52 -9.43
CA GLU A 203 7.53 8.04 -9.39
C GLU A 203 7.62 6.81 -8.50
N THR A 204 8.72 6.06 -8.60
CA THR A 204 9.00 4.91 -7.73
C THR A 204 10.35 5.07 -7.03
N ILE A 205 10.46 4.57 -5.80
CA ILE A 205 11.75 4.41 -5.13
C ILE A 205 12.43 3.17 -5.70
N GLY A 206 13.67 3.33 -6.14
CA GLY A 206 14.49 2.26 -6.68
C GLY A 206 14.40 2.13 -8.19
N ILE A 207 15.54 1.77 -8.80
CA ILE A 207 15.69 1.61 -10.24
C ILE A 207 15.37 0.17 -10.62
N ARG A 208 14.63 0.00 -11.71
CA ARG A 208 14.29 -1.33 -12.25
C ARG A 208 15.51 -1.97 -12.89
N GLY A 209 15.74 -3.26 -12.61
CA GLY A 209 16.79 -4.04 -13.25
C GLY A 209 16.96 -5.42 -12.62
N PRO A 210 17.67 -6.34 -13.28
CA PRO A 210 17.96 -7.66 -12.72
C PRO A 210 18.73 -7.55 -11.39
N GLY A 211 18.25 -8.22 -10.36
CA GLY A 211 18.87 -8.20 -9.02
C GLY A 211 18.53 -6.99 -8.15
N PHE A 212 17.72 -6.06 -8.63
CA PHE A 212 17.23 -4.95 -7.82
C PHE A 212 16.01 -5.35 -6.99
N LYS A 213 15.91 -4.76 -5.79
CA LYS A 213 14.75 -4.92 -4.90
C LYS A 213 13.49 -4.35 -5.55
N PRO A 214 12.28 -4.75 -5.10
CA PRO A 214 11.03 -4.21 -5.60
C PRO A 214 11.03 -2.69 -5.65
N GLN A 215 10.38 -2.14 -6.66
CA GLN A 215 10.09 -0.71 -6.74
C GLN A 215 8.92 -0.39 -5.82
N LEU A 216 9.04 0.71 -5.08
CA LEU A 216 8.00 1.18 -4.18
C LEU A 216 7.35 2.44 -4.77
N PRO A 217 6.01 2.46 -4.93
CA PRO A 217 5.33 3.60 -5.51
C PRO A 217 5.39 4.83 -4.59
N LEU A 218 5.60 6.00 -5.18
CA LEU A 218 5.44 7.29 -4.51
C LEU A 218 4.13 7.93 -4.99
N GLU A 219 3.39 8.49 -4.07
CA GLU A 219 2.13 9.16 -4.41
C GLU A 219 2.37 10.60 -4.85
N PRO A 220 1.84 11.03 -6.01
CA PRO A 220 1.93 12.42 -6.43
C PRO A 220 1.02 13.30 -5.57
N THR A 221 1.52 14.45 -5.13
CA THR A 221 0.73 15.46 -4.39
C THR A 221 -0.10 16.36 -5.30
N GLY A 222 0.07 16.23 -6.63
CA GLY A 222 -0.63 16.99 -7.66
C GLY A 222 0.01 16.77 -9.03
N ALA A 223 -0.54 17.35 -10.07
CA ALA A 223 0.01 17.27 -11.42
C ALA A 223 1.40 17.91 -11.48
N GLY A 224 2.42 17.10 -11.78
CA GLY A 224 3.82 17.54 -11.84
C GLY A 224 4.50 17.72 -10.47
N ALA A 225 3.82 17.36 -9.37
CA ALA A 225 4.42 17.40 -8.05
C ALA A 225 5.34 16.20 -7.80
N LEU A 226 6.29 16.40 -6.88
CA LEU A 226 7.18 15.33 -6.42
C LEU A 226 6.38 14.25 -5.69
N GLY A 227 6.84 13.00 -5.80
CA GLY A 227 6.21 11.89 -5.11
C GLY A 227 6.42 11.94 -3.59
N GLN A 228 5.40 11.54 -2.85
CA GLN A 228 5.49 11.39 -1.40
C GLN A 228 5.45 9.93 -0.98
N LEU A 229 6.27 9.61 0.03
CA LEU A 229 6.19 8.34 0.73
C LEU A 229 4.97 8.36 1.64
N GLN A 230 4.01 7.47 1.38
CA GLN A 230 2.77 7.32 2.13
C GLN A 230 2.62 5.88 2.62
N CYS A 231 1.61 5.60 3.44
CA CYS A 231 1.35 4.22 3.89
C CYS A 231 1.23 3.25 2.70
N GLY A 232 0.53 3.66 1.63
CA GLY A 232 0.35 2.88 0.40
C GLY A 232 1.64 2.60 -0.38
N THR A 233 2.75 3.30 -0.09
CA THR A 233 4.06 3.04 -0.68
C THR A 233 4.57 1.63 -0.32
N CYS A 234 4.32 1.18 0.91
CA CYS A 234 4.82 -0.12 1.41
C CYS A 234 3.69 -1.09 1.77
N HIS A 235 2.51 -0.57 2.14
CA HIS A 235 1.38 -1.38 2.59
C HIS A 235 0.26 -1.36 1.54
N ASP A 236 -0.08 -2.54 1.01
CA ASP A 236 -1.23 -2.68 0.12
C ASP A 236 -2.33 -3.50 0.82
N PRO A 237 -3.47 -2.88 1.18
CA PRO A 237 -4.56 -3.57 1.87
C PRO A 237 -5.23 -4.67 1.04
N HIS A 238 -4.98 -4.71 -0.27
CA HIS A 238 -5.55 -5.70 -1.18
C HIS A 238 -4.66 -6.94 -1.34
N LEU A 239 -3.41 -6.90 -0.87
CA LEU A 239 -2.48 -8.02 -1.01
C LEU A 239 -2.50 -8.89 0.24
N LEU A 240 -2.51 -10.20 0.02
CA LEU A 240 -2.31 -11.16 1.10
C LEU A 240 -0.82 -11.16 1.48
N GLU A 241 -0.51 -10.75 2.70
CA GLU A 241 0.85 -10.78 3.27
C GLU A 241 1.26 -12.21 3.65
N THR A 242 1.35 -13.09 2.68
CA THR A 242 1.85 -14.46 2.92
C THR A 242 3.24 -14.69 2.33
N ASP A 243 3.81 -13.66 1.71
CA ASP A 243 5.13 -13.76 1.12
C ASP A 243 6.07 -12.79 1.82
N PRO A 244 7.04 -13.25 2.63
CA PRO A 244 8.10 -12.40 3.10
C PRO A 244 8.90 -11.94 1.88
N ALA A 245 8.88 -10.65 1.64
CA ALA A 245 9.66 -9.99 0.58
C ALA A 245 11.17 -10.20 0.78
#